data_485ac8dfb90cc6912cb29fdb433e8ce5
#
_entry.id   485ac8dfb90cc6912cb29fdb433e8ce5
#
_cell.length_a   1.000
_cell.length_b   1.000
_cell.length_c   1.000
_cell.angle_alpha   90.00
_cell.angle_beta   90.00
_cell.angle_gamma   90.00
#
_symmetry.space_group_name_H-M   'P 1'
#
loop_
_entity.id
_entity.type
_entity.pdbx_description
1 polymer ?
#
loop_
_entity_poly.entity_id
_entity_poly.type
_entity_poly.pdbx_seq_one_letter_code
_entity_poly.pdbx_strand_id
1 'polypeptide(L)'
;TRSMEAYLCHSESTFRRKVLQMDESTPEANRLAKYVEAFTRSAALNRRTKGTWMFVSGPTGIGKTHAMRLARRFLDNNAVDLWSQGYWPAVPAVVYATWSRVVDLEREEWDEWIYDLRRAKIVFLDDVGSEIDQYKSGRPIERLRLALEASESKFLLCTSNVPSERRSEAWDARVVSRLQRAVCLELPTGVDYRVRVLSSSIQIVDVMMEEKSLV
;
A
#
# COMPACT_ATOMS: atom_id res chain seq x y z
N THR A 1 18.63 18.15 11.25
CA THR A 1 18.11 16.81 10.93
C THR A 1 17.57 16.18 12.20
N ARG A 2 16.26 15.99 12.29
CA ARG A 2 15.69 15.26 13.44
C ARG A 2 16.10 13.79 13.30
N SER A 3 16.64 13.23 14.38
CA SER A 3 17.02 11.82 14.42
C SER A 3 15.83 10.94 14.04
N MET A 4 16.05 9.93 13.22
CA MET A 4 15.03 8.92 12.86
C MET A 4 14.46 8.25 14.11
N GLU A 5 15.28 8.07 15.15
CA GLU A 5 14.84 7.61 16.48
C GLU A 5 13.70 8.47 17.04
N ALA A 6 13.76 9.79 16.86
CA ALA A 6 12.70 10.68 17.32
C ALA A 6 11.35 10.41 16.60
N TYR A 7 11.38 10.00 15.32
CA TYR A 7 10.16 9.61 14.60
C TYR A 7 9.64 8.24 15.05
N LEU A 8 10.55 7.28 15.27
CA LEU A 8 10.20 5.90 15.61
C LEU A 8 9.86 5.72 17.10
N CYS A 9 10.35 6.62 17.97
CA CYS A 9 10.01 6.66 19.40
C CYS A 9 8.69 7.36 19.72
N HIS A 10 8.04 8.00 18.75
CA HIS A 10 6.70 8.56 18.96
C HIS A 10 5.71 7.45 19.36
N SER A 11 4.74 7.79 20.20
CA SER A 11 3.60 6.88 20.45
C SER A 11 2.94 6.50 19.12
N GLU A 12 2.37 5.29 19.03
CA GLU A 12 1.76 4.79 17.80
C GLU A 12 0.78 5.79 17.17
N SER A 13 -0.12 6.38 18.00
CA SER A 13 -1.09 7.37 17.51
C SER A 13 -0.44 8.65 16.97
N THR A 14 0.66 9.08 17.58
CA THR A 14 1.41 10.26 17.13
C THR A 14 2.12 9.98 15.81
N PHE A 15 2.70 8.79 15.65
CA PHE A 15 3.32 8.38 14.39
C PHE A 15 2.30 8.36 13.24
N ARG A 16 1.13 7.74 13.43
CA ARG A 16 0.07 7.72 12.42
C ARG A 16 -0.38 9.10 11.98
N ARG A 17 -0.73 9.97 12.96
CA ARG A 17 -1.27 11.31 12.67
C ARG A 17 -0.23 12.29 12.16
N LYS A 18 0.94 12.35 12.81
CA LYS A 18 1.96 13.39 12.52
C LYS A 18 2.95 12.97 11.45
N VAL A 19 3.31 11.70 11.40
CA VAL A 19 4.34 11.20 10.47
C VAL A 19 3.71 10.64 9.21
N LEU A 20 2.73 9.75 9.31
CA LEU A 20 2.04 9.19 8.16
C LEU A 20 0.88 10.07 7.67
N GLN A 21 0.43 11.03 8.47
CA GLN A 21 -0.70 11.91 8.13
C GLN A 21 -1.98 11.14 7.75
N MET A 22 -2.22 10.03 8.43
CA MET A 22 -3.38 9.18 8.18
C MET A 22 -4.60 9.66 8.96
N ASP A 23 -5.76 9.58 8.31
CA ASP A 23 -7.06 9.81 8.94
C ASP A 23 -7.43 8.61 9.83
N GLU A 24 -7.92 8.88 11.01
CA GLU A 24 -8.41 7.89 11.99
C GLU A 24 -9.87 8.17 12.39
N SER A 25 -10.59 8.98 11.60
CA SER A 25 -11.93 9.46 11.95
C SER A 25 -13.00 8.37 11.97
N THR A 26 -12.76 7.25 11.28
CA THR A 26 -13.66 6.08 11.31
C THR A 26 -12.96 4.84 11.85
N PRO A 27 -13.69 3.85 12.36
CA PRO A 27 -13.12 2.58 12.81
C PRO A 27 -12.27 1.88 11.74
N GLU A 28 -12.74 1.92 10.48
CA GLU A 28 -12.07 1.31 9.34
C GLU A 28 -10.76 2.04 9.01
N ALA A 29 -10.80 3.38 8.95
CA ALA A 29 -9.61 4.20 8.73
C ALA A 29 -8.59 4.02 9.86
N ASN A 30 -9.04 4.01 11.10
CA ASN A 30 -8.17 3.75 12.25
C ASN A 30 -7.54 2.35 12.17
N ARG A 31 -8.33 1.33 11.80
CA ARG A 31 -7.82 -0.04 11.62
C ARG A 31 -6.79 -0.10 10.50
N LEU A 32 -7.08 0.49 9.34
CA LEU A 32 -6.14 0.59 8.22
C LEU A 32 -4.85 1.30 8.64
N ALA A 33 -4.99 2.46 9.32
CA ALA A 33 -3.87 3.24 9.80
C ALA A 33 -2.94 2.45 10.73
N LYS A 34 -3.50 1.68 11.67
CA LYS A 34 -2.73 0.81 12.59
C LYS A 34 -1.92 -0.25 11.83
N TYR A 35 -2.53 -0.90 10.85
CA TYR A 35 -1.84 -1.95 10.08
C TYR A 35 -0.73 -1.37 9.19
N VAL A 36 -1.00 -0.26 8.49
CA VAL A 36 0.00 0.40 7.65
C VAL A 36 1.15 0.96 8.49
N GLU A 37 0.86 1.49 9.69
CA GLU A 37 1.90 1.88 10.63
C GLU A 37 2.78 0.70 11.04
N ALA A 38 2.17 -0.42 11.45
CA ALA A 38 2.91 -1.62 11.84
C ALA A 38 3.83 -2.11 10.72
N PHE A 39 3.33 -2.13 9.47
CA PHE A 39 4.13 -2.44 8.29
C PHE A 39 5.29 -1.45 8.12
N THR A 40 5.00 -0.15 8.15
CA THR A 40 5.99 0.92 7.91
C THR A 40 7.10 0.88 8.96
N ARG A 41 6.76 0.73 10.23
CA ARG A 41 7.72 0.56 11.32
C ARG A 41 8.56 -0.70 11.16
N SER A 42 7.92 -1.82 10.82
CA SER A 42 8.62 -3.08 10.58
C SER A 42 9.60 -2.97 9.42
N ALA A 43 9.22 -2.35 8.31
CA ALA A 43 10.10 -2.13 7.17
C ALA A 43 11.26 -1.16 7.49
N ALA A 44 11.00 -0.11 8.27
CA ALA A 44 12.00 0.87 8.68
C ALA A 44 13.02 0.28 9.66
N LEU A 45 12.57 -0.47 10.67
CA LEU A 45 13.41 -0.96 11.76
C LEU A 45 14.08 -2.31 11.50
N ASN A 46 13.67 -3.01 10.44
CA ASN A 46 14.14 -4.37 10.24
C ASN A 46 15.56 -4.45 9.69
N ARG A 47 16.47 -4.84 10.56
CA ARG A 47 17.86 -5.17 10.21
C ARG A 47 18.01 -6.58 9.60
N ARG A 48 16.94 -7.39 9.58
CA ARG A 48 16.95 -8.76 9.07
C ARG A 48 16.73 -8.80 7.57
N THR A 49 17.13 -9.89 6.94
CA THR A 49 17.00 -10.10 5.49
C THR A 49 15.59 -10.49 5.05
N LYS A 50 14.76 -11.03 5.97
CA LYS A 50 13.40 -11.51 5.65
C LYS A 50 12.36 -10.44 6.00
N GLY A 51 11.64 -9.98 5.00
CA GLY A 51 10.54 -9.04 5.15
C GLY A 51 9.21 -9.68 5.56
N THR A 52 8.24 -8.84 5.83
CA THR A 52 6.86 -9.24 6.18
C THR A 52 5.92 -8.83 5.06
N TRP A 53 4.98 -9.68 4.74
CA TRP A 53 3.92 -9.39 3.80
C TRP A 53 2.67 -8.88 4.51
N MET A 54 2.05 -7.87 3.92
CA MET A 54 0.75 -7.36 4.30
C MET A 54 -0.16 -7.30 3.09
N PHE A 55 -1.37 -7.82 3.23
CA PHE A 55 -2.40 -7.80 2.20
C PHE A 55 -3.64 -7.09 2.74
N VAL A 56 -4.03 -5.99 2.10
CA VAL A 56 -5.18 -5.17 2.49
C VAL A 56 -6.25 -5.28 1.42
N SER A 57 -7.40 -5.87 1.77
CA SER A 57 -8.55 -5.95 0.88
C SER A 57 -9.75 -5.17 1.42
N GLY A 58 -10.64 -4.80 0.52
CA GLY A 58 -11.87 -4.08 0.85
C GLY A 58 -12.38 -3.23 -0.32
N PRO A 59 -13.55 -2.62 -0.18
CA PRO A 59 -14.19 -1.88 -1.27
C PRO A 59 -13.37 -0.68 -1.74
N THR A 60 -13.73 -0.22 -2.93
CA THR A 60 -13.15 1.00 -3.52
C THR A 60 -13.45 2.21 -2.65
N GLY A 61 -12.54 3.20 -2.63
CA GLY A 61 -12.77 4.47 -1.92
C GLY A 61 -12.43 4.47 -0.44
N ILE A 62 -12.13 3.32 0.18
CA ILE A 62 -11.83 3.22 1.63
C ILE A 62 -10.41 3.68 2.04
N GLY A 63 -9.62 4.19 1.09
CA GLY A 63 -8.32 4.80 1.38
C GLY A 63 -7.10 3.87 1.28
N LYS A 64 -7.23 2.62 0.81
CA LYS A 64 -6.11 1.64 0.70
C LYS A 64 -4.90 2.20 -0.05
N THR A 65 -5.11 2.65 -1.28
CA THR A 65 -4.07 3.27 -2.13
C THR A 65 -3.44 4.49 -1.46
N HIS A 66 -4.26 5.33 -0.79
CA HIS A 66 -3.75 6.50 -0.08
C HIS A 66 -2.81 6.10 1.06
N ALA A 67 -3.24 5.17 1.91
CA ALA A 67 -2.44 4.65 3.01
C ALA A 67 -1.12 4.03 2.53
N MET A 68 -1.15 3.24 1.45
CA MET A 68 0.03 2.67 0.82
C MET A 68 1.00 3.76 0.33
N ARG A 69 0.50 4.81 -0.33
CA ARG A 69 1.32 5.93 -0.81
C ARG A 69 1.97 6.71 0.32
N LEU A 70 1.30 6.88 1.44
CA LEU A 70 1.88 7.52 2.63
C LEU A 70 3.02 6.68 3.21
N ALA A 71 2.82 5.37 3.37
CA ALA A 71 3.87 4.45 3.82
C ALA A 71 5.09 4.47 2.90
N ARG A 72 4.86 4.37 1.58
CA ARG A 72 5.91 4.48 0.58
C ARG A 72 6.67 5.79 0.70
N ARG A 73 5.96 6.92 0.67
CA ARG A 73 6.59 8.26 0.76
C ARG A 73 7.46 8.39 2.00
N PHE A 74 6.99 7.89 3.15
CA PHE A 74 7.79 7.90 4.37
C PHE A 74 9.08 7.10 4.20
N LEU A 75 9.02 5.88 3.68
CA LEU A 75 10.19 5.02 3.52
C LEU A 75 11.15 5.55 2.46
N ASP A 76 10.66 6.06 1.33
CA ASP A 76 11.48 6.67 0.28
C ASP A 76 12.22 7.91 0.80
N ASN A 77 11.50 8.83 1.46
CA ASN A 77 12.08 10.09 1.92
C ASN A 77 13.11 9.90 3.05
N ASN A 78 13.05 8.78 3.77
CA ASN A 78 13.95 8.51 4.90
C ASN A 78 14.95 7.38 4.60
N ALA A 79 15.04 6.92 3.36
CA ALA A 79 15.87 5.78 2.98
C ALA A 79 17.37 5.99 3.34
N VAL A 80 17.90 7.16 3.03
CA VAL A 80 19.29 7.50 3.31
C VAL A 80 19.55 7.59 4.82
N ASP A 81 18.63 8.21 5.57
CA ASP A 81 18.77 8.35 7.02
C ASP A 81 18.67 6.98 7.72
N LEU A 82 17.75 6.10 7.27
CA LEU A 82 17.62 4.74 7.77
C LEU A 82 18.89 3.92 7.52
N TRP A 83 19.53 4.11 6.37
CA TRP A 83 20.80 3.48 6.06
C TRP A 83 21.95 4.06 6.92
N SER A 84 22.10 5.38 6.96
CA SER A 84 23.20 6.05 7.68
C SER A 84 23.17 5.79 9.19
N GLN A 85 21.99 5.56 9.77
CA GLN A 85 21.79 5.21 11.18
C GLN A 85 21.86 3.68 11.44
N GLY A 86 22.20 2.87 10.43
CA GLY A 86 22.42 1.44 10.55
C GLY A 86 21.14 0.59 10.67
N TYR A 87 19.96 1.15 10.39
CA TYR A 87 18.72 0.36 10.32
C TYR A 87 18.69 -0.50 9.06
N TRP A 88 19.30 -0.03 7.99
CA TRP A 88 19.41 -0.77 6.75
C TRP A 88 20.86 -1.02 6.36
N PRO A 89 21.20 -2.19 5.80
CA PRO A 89 22.57 -2.54 5.40
C PRO A 89 23.07 -1.73 4.19
N ALA A 90 22.14 -1.25 3.36
CA ALA A 90 22.35 -0.38 2.20
C ALA A 90 21.08 0.43 1.93
N VAL A 91 21.17 1.48 1.14
CA VAL A 91 19.97 2.19 0.66
C VAL A 91 19.16 1.21 -0.20
N PRO A 92 17.96 0.83 0.22
CA PRO A 92 17.19 -0.18 -0.47
C PRO A 92 16.51 0.40 -1.71
N ALA A 93 16.36 -0.40 -2.75
CA ALA A 93 15.40 -0.12 -3.79
C ALA A 93 13.97 -0.33 -3.24
N VAL A 94 13.11 0.65 -3.49
CA VAL A 94 11.68 0.59 -3.20
C VAL A 94 10.94 0.55 -4.53
N VAL A 95 10.17 -0.51 -4.77
CA VAL A 95 9.36 -0.65 -5.98
C VAL A 95 7.91 -0.38 -5.64
N TYR A 96 7.27 0.49 -6.42
CA TYR A 96 5.82 0.71 -6.38
C TYR A 96 5.23 0.49 -7.76
N ALA A 97 4.15 -0.27 -7.82
CA ALA A 97 3.41 -0.49 -9.04
C ALA A 97 1.90 -0.49 -8.79
N THR A 98 1.15 0.15 -9.67
CA THR A 98 -0.28 -0.10 -9.84
C THR A 98 -0.40 -1.34 -10.71
N TRP A 99 -1.04 -2.39 -10.20
CA TRP A 99 -0.99 -3.71 -10.81
C TRP A 99 -1.52 -3.73 -12.24
N SER A 100 -2.65 -3.06 -12.52
CA SER A 100 -3.20 -2.98 -13.87
C SER A 100 -2.22 -2.44 -14.92
N ARG A 101 -1.31 -1.54 -14.52
CA ARG A 101 -0.27 -1.02 -15.43
C ARG A 101 0.87 -2.02 -15.66
N VAL A 102 1.24 -2.75 -14.63
CA VAL A 102 2.33 -3.72 -14.71
C VAL A 102 1.92 -4.96 -15.51
N VAL A 103 0.68 -5.37 -15.38
CA VAL A 103 0.17 -6.55 -16.09
C VAL A 103 0.11 -6.35 -17.61
N ASP A 104 0.05 -5.10 -18.06
CA ASP A 104 -0.01 -4.76 -19.49
C ASP A 104 1.36 -4.45 -20.11
N LEU A 105 2.45 -4.45 -19.34
CA LEU A 105 3.79 -4.22 -19.85
C LEU A 105 4.15 -5.20 -20.96
N GLU A 106 4.88 -4.74 -21.97
CA GLU A 106 5.48 -5.61 -22.97
C GLU A 106 6.55 -6.51 -22.33
N ARG A 107 7.04 -7.52 -23.07
CA ARG A 107 7.92 -8.54 -22.51
C ARG A 107 9.19 -7.96 -21.93
N GLU A 108 9.85 -7.07 -22.67
CA GLU A 108 11.13 -6.47 -22.26
C GLU A 108 10.96 -5.59 -21.03
N GLU A 109 9.93 -4.74 -21.02
CA GLU A 109 9.59 -3.90 -19.87
C GLU A 109 9.22 -4.73 -18.63
N TRP A 110 8.52 -5.84 -18.84
CA TRP A 110 8.20 -6.78 -17.76
C TRP A 110 9.45 -7.43 -17.18
N ASP A 111 10.39 -7.87 -18.01
CA ASP A 111 11.62 -8.52 -17.57
C ASP A 111 12.51 -7.52 -16.81
N GLU A 112 12.56 -6.24 -17.22
CA GLU A 112 13.23 -5.16 -16.51
C GLU A 112 12.55 -4.90 -15.16
N TRP A 113 11.23 -4.80 -15.14
CA TRP A 113 10.47 -4.59 -13.89
C TRP A 113 10.66 -5.75 -12.90
N ILE A 114 10.64 -7.00 -13.34
CA ILE A 114 10.93 -8.18 -12.50
C ILE A 114 12.38 -8.16 -11.99
N TYR A 115 13.32 -7.69 -12.80
CA TYR A 115 14.71 -7.52 -12.35
C TYR A 115 14.79 -6.50 -11.21
N ASP A 116 14.15 -5.35 -11.34
CA ASP A 116 14.09 -4.33 -10.28
C ASP A 116 13.37 -4.86 -9.04
N LEU A 117 12.28 -5.58 -9.22
CA LEU A 117 11.55 -6.22 -8.14
C LEU A 117 12.43 -7.18 -7.34
N ARG A 118 13.28 -7.98 -8.03
CA ARG A 118 14.22 -8.90 -7.38
C ARG A 118 15.28 -8.19 -6.54
N ARG A 119 15.66 -6.98 -6.90
CA ARG A 119 16.63 -6.16 -6.18
C ARG A 119 16.01 -5.31 -5.08
N ALA A 120 14.72 -5.05 -5.15
CA ALA A 120 14.00 -4.28 -4.15
C ALA A 120 14.05 -4.96 -2.78
N LYS A 121 14.07 -4.15 -1.72
CA LYS A 121 13.82 -4.60 -0.35
C LYS A 121 12.36 -4.44 0.04
N ILE A 122 11.71 -3.42 -0.49
CA ILE A 122 10.33 -3.05 -0.17
C ILE A 122 9.54 -2.95 -1.47
N VAL A 123 8.39 -3.60 -1.50
CA VAL A 123 7.52 -3.70 -2.66
C VAL A 123 6.11 -3.24 -2.30
N PHE A 124 5.55 -2.39 -3.13
CA PHE A 124 4.17 -1.93 -3.04
C PHE A 124 3.44 -2.32 -4.33
N LEU A 125 2.44 -3.21 -4.22
CA LEU A 125 1.56 -3.61 -5.32
C LEU A 125 0.15 -3.09 -5.05
N ASP A 126 -0.26 -2.09 -5.81
CA ASP A 126 -1.54 -1.42 -5.62
C ASP A 126 -2.60 -1.97 -6.58
N ASP A 127 -3.79 -2.21 -6.03
CA ASP A 127 -5.01 -2.59 -6.76
C ASP A 127 -4.90 -3.92 -7.52
N VAL A 128 -4.34 -4.94 -6.86
CA VAL A 128 -4.22 -6.30 -7.39
C VAL A 128 -5.60 -6.93 -7.55
N GLY A 129 -5.88 -7.52 -8.71
CA GLY A 129 -7.17 -8.12 -9.07
C GLY A 129 -8.17 -7.14 -9.70
N SER A 130 -7.71 -5.93 -10.08
CA SER A 130 -8.51 -4.97 -10.86
C SER A 130 -8.34 -5.13 -12.37
N GLU A 131 -7.38 -5.93 -12.80
CA GLU A 131 -7.08 -6.22 -14.19
C GLU A 131 -8.17 -7.02 -14.87
N ILE A 132 -8.43 -6.70 -16.14
CA ILE A 132 -9.38 -7.41 -16.98
C ILE A 132 -8.62 -8.31 -17.96
N ASP A 133 -8.70 -9.62 -17.80
CA ASP A 133 -8.18 -10.58 -18.77
C ASP A 133 -9.23 -10.81 -19.89
N GLN A 134 -9.33 -9.86 -20.82
CA GLN A 134 -10.31 -9.90 -21.92
C GLN A 134 -10.19 -11.15 -22.80
N TYR A 135 -9.00 -11.71 -22.90
CA TYR A 135 -8.70 -12.85 -23.75
C TYR A 135 -8.64 -14.17 -23.00
N LYS A 136 -8.88 -14.15 -21.67
CA LYS A 136 -8.74 -15.33 -20.79
C LYS A 136 -7.37 -16.02 -20.99
N SER A 137 -6.35 -15.23 -21.18
CA SER A 137 -4.98 -15.69 -21.46
C SER A 137 -4.29 -16.32 -20.25
N GLY A 138 -4.79 -16.03 -19.05
CA GLY A 138 -4.14 -16.38 -17.79
C GLY A 138 -2.86 -15.56 -17.50
N ARG A 139 -2.45 -14.68 -18.41
CA ARG A 139 -1.25 -13.84 -18.27
C ARG A 139 -1.25 -12.99 -16.99
N PRO A 140 -2.36 -12.33 -16.58
CA PRO A 140 -2.40 -11.57 -15.33
C PRO A 140 -2.07 -12.41 -14.10
N ILE A 141 -2.65 -13.61 -14.01
CA ILE A 141 -2.45 -14.52 -12.87
C ILE A 141 -1.02 -15.06 -12.85
N GLU A 142 -0.46 -15.44 -13.99
CA GLU A 142 0.92 -15.91 -14.10
C GLU A 142 1.92 -14.79 -13.73
N ARG A 143 1.70 -13.57 -14.19
CA ARG A 143 2.50 -12.40 -13.82
C ARG A 143 2.42 -12.10 -12.32
N LEU A 144 1.22 -12.19 -11.73
CA LEU A 144 1.05 -12.00 -10.29
C LEU A 144 1.82 -13.08 -9.51
N ARG A 145 1.75 -14.33 -9.94
CA ARG A 145 2.50 -15.44 -9.35
C ARG A 145 4.01 -15.16 -9.35
N LEU A 146 4.56 -14.73 -10.50
CA LEU A 146 5.98 -14.40 -10.64
C LEU A 146 6.41 -13.20 -9.77
N ALA A 147 5.57 -12.17 -9.70
CA ALA A 147 5.81 -10.99 -8.86
C ALA A 147 5.84 -11.35 -7.36
N LEU A 148 4.90 -12.19 -6.92
CA LEU A 148 4.88 -12.69 -5.54
C LEU A 148 6.08 -13.58 -5.23
N GLU A 149 6.51 -14.45 -6.16
CA GLU A 149 7.74 -15.25 -6.01
C GLU A 149 8.97 -14.36 -5.87
N ALA A 150 9.11 -13.35 -6.73
CA ALA A 150 10.22 -12.39 -6.66
C ALA A 150 10.21 -11.58 -5.36
N SER A 151 9.09 -11.56 -4.64
CA SER A 151 8.91 -10.80 -3.39
C SER A 151 9.05 -11.66 -2.11
N GLU A 152 9.37 -12.96 -2.19
CA GLU A 152 9.30 -13.89 -1.03
C GLU A 152 10.12 -13.46 0.20
N SER A 153 11.25 -12.81 0.03
CA SER A 153 12.10 -12.34 1.14
C SER A 153 11.95 -10.86 1.47
N LYS A 154 11.01 -10.17 0.85
CA LYS A 154 10.88 -8.71 0.89
C LYS A 154 9.75 -8.25 1.79
N PHE A 155 9.76 -6.96 2.13
CA PHE A 155 8.57 -6.29 2.66
C PHE A 155 7.61 -6.04 1.51
N LEU A 156 6.43 -6.64 1.57
CA LEU A 156 5.41 -6.51 0.54
C LEU A 156 4.12 -5.96 1.15
N LEU A 157 3.64 -4.84 0.64
CA LEU A 157 2.31 -4.34 0.90
C LEU A 157 1.49 -4.41 -0.39
N CYS A 158 0.48 -5.27 -0.39
CA CYS A 158 -0.50 -5.38 -1.48
C CYS A 158 -1.84 -4.79 -1.07
N THR A 159 -2.51 -4.11 -2.00
CA THR A 159 -3.92 -3.75 -1.87
C THR A 159 -4.78 -4.43 -2.93
N SER A 160 -6.05 -4.68 -2.61
CA SER A 160 -6.99 -5.31 -3.54
C SER A 160 -8.43 -4.89 -3.25
N ASN A 161 -9.28 -4.96 -4.28
CA ASN A 161 -10.72 -4.86 -4.15
C ASN A 161 -11.41 -6.24 -4.11
N VAL A 162 -10.64 -7.32 -4.26
CA VAL A 162 -11.16 -8.70 -4.21
C VAL A 162 -11.36 -9.12 -2.74
N PRO A 163 -12.60 -9.39 -2.31
CA PRO A 163 -12.87 -9.84 -0.95
C PRO A 163 -12.38 -11.29 -0.74
N SER A 164 -12.24 -11.69 0.53
CA SER A 164 -11.66 -13.00 0.89
C SER A 164 -12.39 -14.18 0.28
N GLU A 165 -13.73 -14.11 0.22
CA GLU A 165 -14.59 -15.17 -0.30
C GLU A 165 -14.39 -15.42 -1.80
N ARG A 166 -13.99 -14.39 -2.54
CA ARG A 166 -13.84 -14.46 -4.00
C ARG A 166 -12.40 -14.66 -4.46
N ARG A 167 -11.43 -14.78 -3.56
CA ARG A 167 -10.01 -14.93 -3.92
C ARG A 167 -9.72 -16.19 -4.73
N SER A 168 -10.40 -17.31 -4.39
CA SER A 168 -10.26 -18.57 -5.12
C SER A 168 -10.93 -18.56 -6.49
N GLU A 169 -11.84 -17.62 -6.75
CA GLU A 169 -12.45 -17.40 -8.08
C GLU A 169 -11.56 -16.47 -8.92
N ALA A 170 -10.92 -15.49 -8.27
CA ALA A 170 -10.11 -14.47 -8.94
C ALA A 170 -8.70 -14.98 -9.27
N TRP A 171 -8.13 -15.84 -8.43
CA TRP A 171 -6.74 -16.27 -8.53
C TRP A 171 -6.58 -17.79 -8.38
N ASP A 172 -5.51 -18.31 -8.97
CA ASP A 172 -5.15 -19.71 -8.80
C ASP A 172 -4.74 -20.06 -7.36
N ALA A 173 -4.74 -21.36 -7.04
CA ALA A 173 -4.41 -21.85 -5.70
C ALA A 173 -2.98 -21.44 -5.24
N ARG A 174 -2.04 -21.26 -6.16
CA ARG A 174 -0.65 -20.88 -5.86
C ARG A 174 -0.56 -19.42 -5.41
N VAL A 175 -1.29 -18.53 -6.09
CA VAL A 175 -1.41 -17.11 -5.70
C VAL A 175 -2.11 -17.00 -4.35
N VAL A 176 -3.25 -17.67 -4.18
CA VAL A 176 -4.02 -17.65 -2.93
C VAL A 176 -3.17 -18.15 -1.77
N SER A 177 -2.48 -19.28 -1.92
CA SER A 177 -1.60 -19.84 -0.87
C SER A 177 -0.47 -18.91 -0.47
N ARG A 178 0.11 -18.15 -1.41
CA ARG A 178 1.14 -17.14 -1.08
C ARG A 178 0.56 -15.97 -0.32
N LEU A 179 -0.59 -15.44 -0.76
CA LEU A 179 -1.25 -14.32 -0.09
C LEU A 179 -1.73 -14.69 1.32
N GLN A 180 -2.07 -15.96 1.59
CA GLN A 180 -2.43 -16.43 2.93
C GLN A 180 -1.26 -16.36 3.93
N ARG A 181 -0.02 -16.27 3.48
CA ARG A 181 1.16 -16.05 4.35
C ARG A 181 1.30 -14.61 4.81
N ALA A 182 0.59 -13.69 4.17
CA ALA A 182 0.59 -12.28 4.54
C ALA A 182 -0.25 -12.04 5.79
N VAL A 183 0.06 -10.96 6.51
CA VAL A 183 -0.87 -10.39 7.48
C VAL A 183 -2.04 -9.79 6.70
N CYS A 184 -3.20 -10.42 6.77
CA CYS A 184 -4.38 -10.01 6.02
C CYS A 184 -5.23 -9.05 6.84
N LEU A 185 -5.51 -7.88 6.24
CA LEU A 185 -6.51 -6.93 6.72
C LEU A 185 -7.65 -6.86 5.72
N GLU A 186 -8.82 -7.31 6.11
CA GLU A 186 -10.03 -7.11 5.34
C GLU A 186 -10.85 -5.97 5.94
N LEU A 187 -11.14 -4.98 5.11
CA LEU A 187 -11.93 -3.83 5.48
C LEU A 187 -13.36 -4.05 4.98
N PRO A 188 -14.35 -3.93 5.88
CA PRO A 188 -15.76 -4.08 5.51
C PRO A 188 -16.19 -2.95 4.57
N THR A 189 -17.39 -3.08 4.03
CA THR A 189 -18.03 -2.03 3.26
C THR A 189 -18.15 -0.78 4.14
N GLY A 190 -17.48 0.28 3.72
CA GLY A 190 -17.39 1.54 4.47
C GLY A 190 -17.82 2.73 3.61
N VAL A 191 -17.71 3.92 4.18
CA VAL A 191 -17.97 5.18 3.45
C VAL A 191 -16.86 5.41 2.42
N ASP A 192 -17.24 5.69 1.16
CA ASP A 192 -16.28 6.13 0.16
C ASP A 192 -15.76 7.53 0.54
N TYR A 193 -14.50 7.61 0.95
CA TYR A 193 -13.86 8.87 1.35
C TYR A 193 -13.83 9.92 0.25
N ARG A 194 -13.89 9.52 -1.03
CA ARG A 194 -13.95 10.45 -2.16
C ARG A 194 -15.27 11.23 -2.16
N VAL A 195 -16.37 10.56 -1.85
CA VAL A 195 -17.69 11.20 -1.74
C VAL A 195 -17.71 12.15 -0.55
N ARG A 196 -17.11 11.77 0.60
CA ARG A 196 -17.04 12.61 1.80
C ARG A 196 -16.24 13.90 1.56
N VAL A 197 -15.09 13.81 0.88
CA VAL A 197 -14.27 14.98 0.54
C VAL A 197 -15.03 15.92 -0.39
N LEU A 198 -15.73 15.39 -1.42
CA LEU A 198 -16.55 16.16 -2.32
C LEU A 198 -17.71 16.87 -1.58
N SER A 199 -18.41 16.17 -0.71
CA SER A 199 -19.49 16.76 0.11
C SER A 199 -19.00 17.87 1.02
N SER A 200 -17.85 17.70 1.66
CA SER A 200 -17.24 18.75 2.49
C SER A 200 -16.81 19.97 1.67
N SER A 201 -16.29 19.74 0.47
CA SER A 201 -15.89 20.82 -0.44
C SER A 201 -17.10 21.59 -0.98
N ILE A 202 -18.22 20.92 -1.26
CA ILE A 202 -19.46 21.55 -1.69
C ILE A 202 -20.04 22.41 -0.55
N GLN A 203 -20.07 21.91 0.69
CA GLN A 203 -20.53 22.69 1.84
C GLN A 203 -19.70 23.97 2.07
N ILE A 204 -18.38 23.92 1.86
CA ILE A 204 -17.51 25.11 1.97
C ILE A 204 -17.86 26.14 0.86
N VAL A 205 -18.14 25.68 -0.35
CA VAL A 205 -18.53 26.57 -1.46
C VAL A 205 -19.89 27.22 -1.18
N ASP A 206 -20.86 26.48 -0.67
CA ASP A 206 -22.19 27.01 -0.34
C ASP A 206 -22.10 28.09 0.76
N VAL A 207 -21.34 27.87 1.81
CA VAL A 207 -21.10 28.87 2.87
C VAL A 207 -20.42 30.11 2.33
N MET A 208 -19.43 29.99 1.43
CA MET A 208 -18.75 31.14 0.81
C MET A 208 -19.63 31.90 -0.16
N MET A 209 -20.62 31.27 -0.77
CA MET A 209 -21.59 31.93 -1.66
C MET A 209 -22.67 32.68 -0.88
N GLU A 210 -23.12 32.12 0.26
CA GLU A 210 -24.07 32.83 1.16
C GLU A 210 -23.46 34.08 1.77
N GLU A 211 -22.20 34.05 2.21
CA GLU A 211 -21.51 35.25 2.74
C GLU A 211 -21.35 36.38 1.69
N LYS A 212 -21.20 36.02 0.40
CA LYS A 212 -21.11 37.03 -0.69
C LYS A 212 -22.46 37.62 -1.10
N SER A 213 -23.58 37.00 -0.74
CA SER A 213 -24.93 37.53 -1.03
C SER A 213 -25.45 38.47 0.05
N LEU A 214 -24.71 38.65 1.15
CA LEU A 214 -25.06 39.51 2.30
C LEU A 214 -24.26 40.83 2.31
N VAL A 215 -23.50 41.14 1.25
CA VAL A 215 -22.80 42.40 1.01
C VAL A 215 -23.36 43.05 -0.25
#